data_547352a8ca84d053be9bf57e6bf1cf58
#
_entry.id   547352a8ca84d053be9bf57e6bf1cf58
#
_cell.length_a   1.000
_cell.length_b   1.000
_cell.length_c   1.000
_cell.angle_alpha   90.00
_cell.angle_beta   90.00
_cell.angle_gamma   90.00
#
_symmetry.space_group_name_H-M   'P 1'
#
loop_
_entity.id
_entity.type
_entity.pdbx_description
1 polymer ?
#
loop_
_entity_poly.entity_id
_entity_poly.type
_entity_poly.pdbx_seq_one_letter_code
_entity_poly.pdbx_strand_id
1 'polypeptide(L)'
;FLPMKGNVLSSDTWGADCVLPRYVDNGIEDGIWSYWGGNIRKGEDGKYHLFACGWLECSPKGHMEWPNSYVFHTVSDNLTGPFKPVRIIGKGHNPEIFRAKDGRYVVYVIDGRYVSDDLNGKWEYGKFDFNARDRRIIEGLSNLSFAQREDSSYVMVCRGGGIWVSRDGLSEYNQLTDKRVYPDVDGRFEDPVIWRDHIQYHLCLL
;
A
#
# COMPACT_ATOMS: atom_id res chain seq x y z
N PHE A 1 1.64 5.29 19.80
CA PHE A 1 2.91 4.71 19.31
C PHE A 1 3.54 3.94 20.45
N LEU A 2 3.88 2.67 20.22
CA LEU A 2 4.74 1.94 21.13
C LEU A 2 6.17 2.44 20.92
N PRO A 3 6.95 2.68 22.00
CA PRO A 3 8.33 3.06 21.85
C PRO A 3 9.04 1.96 21.06
N MET A 4 9.63 2.32 19.95
CA MET A 4 10.52 1.42 19.23
C MET A 4 11.69 1.11 20.16
N LYS A 5 11.84 -0.17 20.49
CA LYS A 5 13.11 -0.61 21.09
C LYS A 5 14.18 -0.32 20.06
N GLY A 6 15.13 0.55 20.43
CA GLY A 6 16.29 0.80 19.59
C GLY A 6 16.99 -0.52 19.34
N ASN A 7 16.82 -1.08 18.16
CA ASN A 7 17.63 -2.19 17.71
C ASN A 7 19.06 -1.65 17.49
N VAL A 8 20.03 -2.52 17.69
CA VAL A 8 21.39 -2.24 17.21
C VAL A 8 21.25 -1.84 15.74
N LEU A 9 21.67 -0.61 15.42
CA LEU A 9 21.63 -0.11 14.06
C LEU A 9 22.40 -1.07 13.16
N SER A 10 21.71 -1.74 12.25
CA SER A 10 22.39 -2.40 11.15
C SER A 10 23.00 -1.33 10.27
N SER A 11 24.23 -1.52 9.85
CA SER A 11 24.80 -0.70 8.80
C SER A 11 24.21 -1.19 7.47
N ASP A 12 23.25 -0.43 6.90
CA ASP A 12 22.70 -0.71 5.56
C ASP A 12 23.67 -0.30 4.44
N THR A 13 24.92 0.01 4.80
CA THR A 13 25.95 0.31 3.80
C THR A 13 26.32 -0.97 3.08
N TRP A 14 26.07 -1.03 1.80
CA TRP A 14 26.48 -2.12 0.92
C TRP A 14 27.96 -2.45 1.11
N GLY A 15 28.24 -3.73 1.41
CA GLY A 15 29.61 -4.19 1.65
C GLY A 15 30.20 -3.83 3.02
N ALA A 16 29.40 -3.36 3.96
CA ALA A 16 29.87 -3.15 5.33
C ALA A 16 30.07 -4.50 6.05
N ASP A 17 31.22 -4.65 6.69
CA ASP A 17 31.60 -5.88 7.41
C ASP A 17 30.72 -6.17 8.65
N CYS A 18 29.84 -5.25 8.99
CA CYS A 18 28.98 -5.31 10.17
C CYS A 18 27.47 -5.30 9.87
N VAL A 19 27.08 -5.76 8.68
CA VAL A 19 25.65 -5.95 8.36
C VAL A 19 25.10 -7.06 9.25
N LEU A 20 24.14 -6.71 10.11
CA LEU A 20 23.47 -7.71 10.93
C LEU A 20 22.58 -8.60 10.07
N PRO A 21 22.49 -9.91 10.41
CA PRO A 21 21.56 -10.80 9.75
C PRO A 21 20.13 -10.24 9.81
N ARG A 22 19.40 -10.32 8.71
CA ARG A 22 17.99 -9.98 8.70
C ARG A 22 17.21 -10.91 9.63
N TYR A 23 16.14 -10.40 10.22
CA TYR A 23 15.19 -11.22 10.94
C TYR A 23 14.34 -12.00 9.91
N VAL A 24 14.72 -13.22 9.63
CA VAL A 24 14.04 -14.10 8.67
C VAL A 24 12.61 -14.48 9.09
N ASP A 25 12.28 -14.31 10.37
CA ASP A 25 10.94 -14.57 10.94
C ASP A 25 10.02 -13.35 10.87
N ASN A 26 10.41 -12.30 10.14
CA ASN A 26 9.67 -11.05 10.02
C ASN A 26 9.44 -10.71 8.55
N GLY A 27 8.26 -10.13 8.24
CA GLY A 27 7.93 -9.69 6.90
C GLY A 27 7.75 -10.83 5.89
N ILE A 28 8.15 -10.58 4.67
CA ILE A 28 8.15 -11.55 3.56
C ILE A 28 9.53 -11.57 2.91
N GLU A 29 10.05 -12.77 2.72
CA GLU A 29 11.34 -12.97 2.06
C GLU A 29 11.41 -14.34 1.38
N ASP A 30 11.99 -14.38 0.19
CA ASP A 30 12.45 -15.60 -0.47
C ASP A 30 13.65 -15.29 -1.37
N GLY A 31 14.24 -16.31 -2.00
CA GLY A 31 15.41 -16.15 -2.86
C GLY A 31 15.06 -15.83 -4.33
N ILE A 32 13.78 -15.62 -4.67
CA ILE A 32 13.31 -15.46 -6.06
C ILE A 32 12.85 -14.06 -6.33
N TRP A 33 12.17 -13.44 -5.36
CA TRP A 33 11.47 -12.17 -5.51
C TRP A 33 12.02 -11.10 -4.57
N SER A 34 12.20 -9.90 -5.08
CA SER A 34 12.33 -8.68 -4.29
C SER A 34 10.93 -8.14 -4.02
N TYR A 35 10.58 -8.02 -2.75
CA TYR A 35 9.26 -7.54 -2.33
C TYR A 35 9.32 -6.07 -1.90
N TRP A 36 8.22 -5.34 -2.16
CA TRP A 36 8.11 -3.94 -1.84
C TRP A 36 6.67 -3.55 -1.47
N GLY A 37 6.55 -2.59 -0.56
CA GLY A 37 5.28 -1.93 -0.21
C GLY A 37 4.18 -2.88 0.23
N GLY A 38 2.99 -2.33 0.31
CA GLY A 38 1.78 -3.06 0.66
C GLY A 38 1.37 -2.89 2.10
N ASN A 39 0.20 -3.43 2.42
CA ASN A 39 -0.35 -3.39 3.76
C ASN A 39 -1.04 -4.71 4.14
N ILE A 40 -1.30 -4.86 5.44
CA ILE A 40 -1.79 -6.09 6.04
C ILE A 40 -3.27 -5.95 6.39
N ARG A 41 -4.04 -7.01 6.11
CA ARG A 41 -5.42 -7.16 6.54
C ARG A 41 -5.60 -8.45 7.34
N LYS A 42 -6.25 -8.36 8.50
CA LYS A 42 -6.67 -9.56 9.22
C LYS A 42 -7.92 -10.13 8.55
N GLY A 43 -7.86 -11.40 8.16
CA GLY A 43 -8.95 -12.13 7.56
C GLY A 43 -9.94 -12.69 8.57
N GLU A 44 -11.12 -13.11 8.08
CA GLU A 44 -12.13 -13.82 8.87
C GLU A 44 -11.67 -15.24 9.23
N ASP A 45 -10.69 -15.78 8.49
CA ASP A 45 -9.98 -17.03 8.78
C ASP A 45 -8.99 -16.91 9.96
N GLY A 46 -8.90 -15.73 10.56
CA GLY A 46 -8.01 -15.42 11.68
C GLY A 46 -6.57 -15.12 11.29
N LYS A 47 -6.21 -15.29 10.02
CA LYS A 47 -4.86 -15.07 9.50
C LYS A 47 -4.63 -13.61 9.10
N TYR A 48 -3.37 -13.26 8.92
CA TYR A 48 -2.94 -11.97 8.41
C TYR A 48 -2.58 -12.11 6.94
N HIS A 49 -3.21 -11.30 6.10
CA HIS A 49 -3.02 -11.26 4.65
C HIS A 49 -2.26 -10.00 4.30
N LEU A 50 -1.05 -10.16 3.78
CA LEU A 50 -0.25 -9.06 3.24
C LEU A 50 -0.37 -9.08 1.71
N PHE A 51 -0.72 -7.94 1.16
CA PHE A 51 -0.66 -7.70 -0.28
C PHE A 51 0.55 -6.81 -0.56
N ALA A 52 1.57 -7.38 -1.14
CA ALA A 52 2.82 -6.69 -1.48
C ALA A 52 3.07 -6.76 -2.99
N CYS A 53 3.82 -5.82 -3.54
CA CYS A 53 4.32 -5.99 -4.89
C CYS A 53 5.72 -6.60 -4.90
N GLY A 54 6.10 -7.18 -6.05
CA GLY A 54 7.42 -7.76 -6.20
C GLY A 54 7.81 -7.96 -7.66
N TRP A 55 9.10 -8.07 -7.87
CA TRP A 55 9.75 -8.38 -9.14
C TRP A 55 10.87 -9.40 -8.92
N LEU A 56 11.37 -10.02 -9.99
CA LEU A 56 12.41 -11.01 -9.85
C LEU A 56 13.69 -10.40 -9.25
N GLU A 57 14.22 -11.03 -8.22
CA GLU A 57 15.47 -10.64 -7.55
C GLU A 57 16.64 -10.56 -8.53
N CYS A 58 16.70 -11.50 -9.50
CA CYS A 58 17.74 -11.54 -10.52
C CYS A 58 17.55 -10.52 -11.66
N SER A 59 16.58 -9.62 -11.59
CA SER A 59 16.35 -8.63 -12.64
C SER A 59 17.59 -7.74 -12.85
N PRO A 60 18.09 -7.61 -14.10
CA PRO A 60 19.24 -6.75 -14.39
C PRO A 60 19.02 -5.26 -14.04
N LYS A 61 17.78 -4.81 -13.96
CA LYS A 61 17.44 -3.43 -13.58
C LYS A 61 17.37 -3.21 -12.07
N GLY A 62 17.49 -4.28 -11.27
CA GLY A 62 17.32 -4.20 -9.83
C GLY A 62 15.97 -3.60 -9.45
N HIS A 63 15.94 -2.67 -8.50
CA HIS A 63 14.70 -2.02 -8.07
C HIS A 63 14.01 -1.21 -9.18
N MET A 64 14.72 -0.79 -10.23
CA MET A 64 14.11 -0.10 -11.38
C MET A 64 13.21 -1.02 -12.23
N GLU A 65 13.08 -2.30 -11.87
CA GLU A 65 12.08 -3.21 -12.44
C GLU A 65 10.66 -2.99 -11.86
N TRP A 66 10.50 -2.13 -10.88
CA TRP A 66 9.24 -1.83 -10.22
C TRP A 66 8.03 -1.59 -11.17
N PRO A 67 8.16 -1.00 -12.40
CA PRO A 67 7.02 -0.83 -13.29
C PRO A 67 6.44 -2.16 -13.80
N ASN A 68 7.22 -3.24 -13.69
CA ASN A 68 6.82 -4.59 -14.11
C ASN A 68 6.41 -5.47 -12.92
N SER A 69 6.19 -4.89 -11.74
CA SER A 69 5.82 -5.60 -10.53
C SER A 69 4.53 -6.40 -10.68
N TYR A 70 4.48 -7.48 -9.92
CA TYR A 70 3.27 -8.26 -9.67
C TYR A 70 2.79 -8.02 -8.24
N VAL A 71 1.51 -8.17 -8.02
CA VAL A 71 0.88 -8.12 -6.69
C VAL A 71 0.78 -9.53 -6.15
N PHE A 72 1.40 -9.75 -5.01
CA PHE A 72 1.39 -11.01 -4.28
C PHE A 72 0.37 -10.94 -3.16
N HIS A 73 -0.46 -11.97 -3.06
CA HIS A 73 -1.21 -12.29 -1.88
C HIS A 73 -0.40 -13.26 -1.04
N THR A 74 -0.10 -12.88 0.18
CA THR A 74 0.72 -13.65 1.11
C THR A 74 0.02 -13.76 2.45
N VAL A 75 0.29 -14.80 3.22
CA VAL A 75 -0.44 -15.11 4.46
C VAL A 75 0.52 -15.48 5.58
N SER A 76 0.19 -15.07 6.80
CA SER A 76 0.86 -15.45 8.04
C SER A 76 -0.13 -15.68 9.16
N ASP A 77 0.22 -16.52 10.14
CA ASP A 77 -0.50 -16.67 11.40
C ASP A 77 -0.17 -15.52 12.39
N ASN A 78 0.90 -14.75 12.12
CA ASN A 78 1.37 -13.64 12.94
C ASN A 78 1.33 -12.30 12.18
N LEU A 79 1.04 -11.22 12.89
CA LEU A 79 1.00 -9.87 12.31
C LEU A 79 2.33 -9.44 11.66
N THR A 80 3.44 -9.82 12.23
CA THR A 80 4.77 -9.47 11.74
C THR A 80 5.35 -10.45 10.74
N GLY A 81 4.68 -11.60 10.50
CA GLY A 81 5.16 -12.65 9.62
C GLY A 81 5.72 -13.86 10.38
N PRO A 82 6.49 -14.74 9.72
CA PRO A 82 6.84 -14.67 8.30
C PRO A 82 5.63 -14.88 7.40
N PHE A 83 5.52 -14.05 6.37
CA PHE A 83 4.47 -14.17 5.36
C PHE A 83 4.91 -15.12 4.25
N LYS A 84 4.00 -15.99 3.83
CA LYS A 84 4.25 -16.95 2.74
C LYS A 84 3.41 -16.60 1.54
N PRO A 85 4.01 -16.49 0.33
CA PRO A 85 3.24 -16.28 -0.90
C PRO A 85 2.23 -17.40 -1.13
N VAL A 86 0.99 -17.02 -1.40
CA VAL A 86 -0.10 -17.94 -1.76
C VAL A 86 -0.33 -17.90 -3.26
N ARG A 87 -0.37 -16.70 -3.84
CA ARG A 87 -0.59 -16.48 -5.27
C ARG A 87 -0.16 -15.10 -5.73
N ILE A 88 -0.02 -14.96 -7.03
CA ILE A 88 0.01 -13.66 -7.72
C ILE A 88 -1.43 -13.34 -8.15
N ILE A 89 -1.94 -12.16 -7.81
CA ILE A 89 -3.29 -11.75 -8.22
C ILE A 89 -3.29 -10.98 -9.54
N GLY A 90 -2.16 -10.39 -9.93
CA GLY A 90 -2.00 -9.70 -11.20
C GLY A 90 -0.80 -8.76 -11.21
N LYS A 91 -0.74 -7.87 -12.20
CA LYS A 91 0.29 -6.82 -12.28
C LYS A 91 -0.10 -5.61 -11.45
N GLY A 92 0.89 -4.93 -10.88
CA GLY A 92 0.69 -3.68 -10.15
C GLY A 92 1.82 -3.38 -9.20
N HIS A 93 1.90 -2.12 -8.80
CA HIS A 93 2.91 -1.61 -7.89
C HIS A 93 2.24 -0.86 -6.73
N ASN A 94 2.89 -0.86 -5.56
CA ASN A 94 2.40 -0.25 -4.33
C ASN A 94 0.94 -0.61 -4.01
N PRO A 95 0.64 -1.89 -3.80
CA PRO A 95 -0.71 -2.34 -3.51
C PRO A 95 -1.17 -1.83 -2.15
N GLU A 96 -2.41 -1.33 -2.09
CA GLU A 96 -3.06 -0.89 -0.88
C GLU A 96 -4.40 -1.61 -0.75
N ILE A 97 -4.55 -2.46 0.29
CA ILE A 97 -5.78 -3.22 0.51
C ILE A 97 -6.68 -2.55 1.54
N PHE A 98 -7.95 -2.48 1.22
CA PHE A 98 -9.00 -2.13 2.20
C PHE A 98 -10.31 -2.86 1.90
N ARG A 99 -11.30 -2.70 2.80
CA ARG A 99 -12.64 -3.24 2.63
C ARG A 99 -13.59 -2.13 2.22
N ALA A 100 -14.23 -2.27 1.08
CA ALA A 100 -15.21 -1.34 0.56
C ALA A 100 -16.53 -1.37 1.38
N LYS A 101 -17.39 -0.39 1.16
CA LYS A 101 -18.65 -0.23 1.91
C LYS A 101 -19.60 -1.41 1.76
N ASP A 102 -19.62 -2.05 0.60
CA ASP A 102 -20.44 -3.24 0.31
C ASP A 102 -19.85 -4.55 0.87
N GLY A 103 -18.70 -4.46 1.53
CA GLY A 103 -18.02 -5.59 2.16
C GLY A 103 -16.97 -6.26 1.30
N ARG A 104 -16.85 -5.93 0.01
CA ARG A 104 -15.81 -6.47 -0.87
C ARG A 104 -14.43 -5.93 -0.49
N TYR A 105 -13.42 -6.72 -0.79
CA TYR A 105 -12.03 -6.31 -0.66
C TYR A 105 -11.54 -5.66 -1.95
N VAL A 106 -10.74 -4.61 -1.79
CA VAL A 106 -10.16 -3.86 -2.89
C VAL A 106 -8.66 -3.74 -2.68
N VAL A 107 -7.88 -4.09 -3.69
CA VAL A 107 -6.44 -3.81 -3.74
C VAL A 107 -6.21 -2.78 -4.82
N TYR A 108 -5.95 -1.55 -4.42
CA TYR A 108 -5.53 -0.51 -5.36
C TYR A 108 -4.05 -0.66 -5.70
N VAL A 109 -3.73 -0.41 -6.93
CA VAL A 109 -2.38 -0.35 -7.48
C VAL A 109 -2.25 0.90 -8.34
N ILE A 110 -1.07 1.22 -8.82
CA ILE A 110 -0.91 2.26 -9.85
C ILE A 110 -1.77 1.85 -11.07
N ASP A 111 -2.59 2.77 -11.55
CA ASP A 111 -3.45 2.67 -12.72
C ASP A 111 -4.64 1.70 -12.63
N GLY A 112 -4.90 1.10 -11.47
CA GLY A 112 -6.02 0.17 -11.40
C GLY A 112 -6.34 -0.34 -10.01
N ARG A 113 -7.25 -1.30 -9.98
CA ARG A 113 -7.64 -2.00 -8.75
C ARG A 113 -8.02 -3.45 -9.03
N TYR A 114 -7.88 -4.27 -8.02
CA TYR A 114 -8.42 -5.62 -7.98
C TYR A 114 -9.54 -5.68 -6.94
N VAL A 115 -10.64 -6.36 -7.25
CA VAL A 115 -11.79 -6.50 -6.35
C VAL A 115 -12.09 -7.98 -6.14
N SER A 116 -12.42 -8.36 -4.90
CA SER A 116 -12.82 -9.72 -4.55
C SER A 116 -13.83 -9.72 -3.40
N ASP A 117 -14.72 -10.67 -3.38
CA ASP A 117 -15.64 -10.90 -2.26
C ASP A 117 -14.92 -11.54 -1.05
N ASP A 118 -13.78 -12.19 -1.28
CA ASP A 118 -13.02 -12.94 -0.29
C ASP A 118 -11.52 -12.71 -0.49
N LEU A 119 -10.75 -12.58 0.61
CA LEU A 119 -9.30 -12.44 0.55
C LEU A 119 -8.61 -13.61 -0.17
N ASN A 120 -9.16 -14.81 0.00
CA ASN A 120 -8.71 -16.04 -0.66
C ASN A 120 -9.41 -16.30 -1.99
N GLY A 121 -10.37 -15.45 -2.38
CA GLY A 121 -11.19 -15.58 -3.57
C GLY A 121 -10.49 -15.22 -4.88
N LYS A 122 -11.29 -15.12 -5.93
CA LYS A 122 -10.86 -14.63 -7.24
C LYS A 122 -10.81 -13.10 -7.22
N TRP A 123 -9.76 -12.52 -7.76
CA TRP A 123 -9.58 -11.08 -7.90
C TRP A 123 -9.89 -10.65 -9.33
N GLU A 124 -10.72 -9.63 -9.49
CA GLU A 124 -11.10 -9.06 -10.77
C GLU A 124 -10.49 -7.68 -10.94
N TYR A 125 -9.75 -7.51 -12.04
CA TYR A 125 -9.11 -6.24 -12.37
C TYR A 125 -10.11 -5.24 -12.94
N GLY A 126 -9.99 -3.98 -12.54
CA GLY A 126 -10.69 -2.84 -13.09
C GLY A 126 -9.82 -1.59 -13.13
N LYS A 127 -10.16 -0.65 -13.99
CA LYS A 127 -9.49 0.65 -13.99
C LYS A 127 -9.90 1.48 -12.79
N PHE A 128 -9.06 2.40 -12.43
CA PHE A 128 -9.33 3.38 -11.39
C PHE A 128 -10.11 4.56 -12.00
N ASP A 129 -11.22 4.94 -11.39
CA ASP A 129 -12.05 6.04 -11.83
C ASP A 129 -11.79 7.28 -10.98
N PHE A 130 -11.11 8.25 -11.57
CA PHE A 130 -10.84 9.54 -10.97
C PHE A 130 -11.66 10.62 -11.65
N ASN A 131 -12.27 11.49 -10.85
CA ASN A 131 -12.94 12.67 -11.34
C ASN A 131 -12.33 13.92 -10.68
N ALA A 132 -11.56 14.64 -11.45
CA ALA A 132 -11.00 15.91 -11.00
C ALA A 132 -12.06 17.01 -10.85
N ARG A 133 -13.27 16.77 -11.35
CA ARG A 133 -14.28 17.82 -11.55
C ARG A 133 -13.65 18.95 -12.37
N ASP A 134 -13.93 20.16 -12.25
CA ASP A 134 -13.29 21.26 -12.97
C ASP A 134 -11.98 21.75 -12.32
N ARG A 135 -11.30 20.89 -11.57
CA ARG A 135 -10.05 21.21 -10.87
C ARG A 135 -8.83 20.68 -11.59
N ARG A 136 -7.71 21.36 -11.42
CA ARG A 136 -6.42 20.83 -11.84
C ARG A 136 -6.13 19.53 -11.06
N ILE A 137 -5.84 18.45 -11.76
CA ILE A 137 -5.39 17.21 -11.15
C ILE A 137 -4.05 17.45 -10.47
N ILE A 138 -3.96 17.08 -9.20
CA ILE A 138 -2.71 17.07 -8.49
C ILE A 138 -1.94 15.82 -8.92
N GLU A 139 -0.74 16.03 -9.42
CA GLU A 139 0.14 14.97 -9.93
C GLU A 139 0.44 13.90 -8.89
N GLY A 140 0.81 12.71 -9.38
CA GLY A 140 1.24 11.58 -8.57
C GLY A 140 0.08 10.76 -8.02
N LEU A 141 -0.87 10.39 -8.89
CA LEU A 141 -1.90 9.38 -8.61
C LEU A 141 -1.27 7.98 -8.48
N SER A 142 -0.21 7.91 -7.70
CA SER A 142 0.48 6.70 -7.29
C SER A 142 0.74 6.75 -5.78
N ASN A 143 1.18 5.66 -5.20
CA ASN A 143 1.44 5.56 -3.76
C ASN A 143 0.20 6.07 -2.99
N LEU A 144 -0.89 5.36 -3.19
CA LEU A 144 -2.20 5.74 -2.66
C LEU A 144 -2.32 5.24 -1.22
N SER A 145 -2.96 6.04 -0.37
CA SER A 145 -3.36 5.58 0.95
C SER A 145 -4.79 5.98 1.26
N PHE A 146 -5.52 5.12 1.95
CA PHE A 146 -6.95 5.23 2.17
C PHE A 146 -7.32 5.19 3.65
N ALA A 147 -8.28 6.01 4.03
CA ALA A 147 -8.91 5.93 5.34
C ALA A 147 -10.44 5.97 5.20
N GLN A 148 -11.13 5.18 6.01
CA GLN A 148 -12.58 5.23 6.08
C GLN A 148 -13.01 6.40 6.97
N ARG A 149 -14.05 7.12 6.52
CA ARG A 149 -14.70 8.22 7.23
C ARG A 149 -15.83 7.69 8.11
N GLU A 150 -16.37 8.56 8.98
CA GLU A 150 -17.49 8.21 9.88
C GLU A 150 -18.74 7.79 9.14
N ASP A 151 -19.02 8.42 7.99
CA ASP A 151 -20.16 8.11 7.14
C ASP A 151 -19.95 6.87 6.26
N SER A 152 -18.89 6.11 6.54
CA SER A 152 -18.46 4.95 5.76
C SER A 152 -18.05 5.26 4.32
N SER A 153 -17.86 6.53 3.98
CA SER A 153 -17.16 6.93 2.74
C SER A 153 -15.65 6.83 2.94
N TYR A 154 -14.88 7.06 1.88
CA TYR A 154 -13.43 6.90 1.89
C TYR A 154 -12.74 8.18 1.47
N VAL A 155 -11.69 8.53 2.17
CA VAL A 155 -10.72 9.53 1.76
C VAL A 155 -9.46 8.82 1.27
N MET A 156 -8.89 9.34 0.20
CA MET A 156 -7.62 8.88 -0.37
C MET A 156 -6.67 10.06 -0.46
N VAL A 157 -5.42 9.81 -0.13
CA VAL A 157 -4.30 10.72 -0.38
C VAL A 157 -3.34 10.03 -1.35
N CYS A 158 -2.79 10.79 -2.28
CA CYS A 158 -1.81 10.31 -3.25
C CYS A 158 -0.45 11.00 -3.06
N ARG A 159 0.58 10.44 -3.67
CA ARG A 159 1.96 10.94 -3.65
C ARG A 159 2.09 12.44 -3.89
N GLY A 160 1.30 12.99 -4.82
CA GLY A 160 1.31 14.42 -5.12
C GLY A 160 0.66 15.31 -4.05
N GLY A 161 0.10 14.74 -3.00
CA GLY A 161 -0.63 15.45 -1.95
C GLY A 161 -2.06 15.82 -2.34
N GLY A 162 -2.60 15.22 -3.38
CA GLY A 162 -4.02 15.34 -3.72
C GLY A 162 -4.89 14.58 -2.73
N ILE A 163 -6.07 15.12 -2.43
CA ILE A 163 -7.06 14.48 -1.58
C ILE A 163 -8.34 14.22 -2.38
N TRP A 164 -8.84 13.00 -2.27
CA TRP A 164 -9.95 12.47 -3.05
C TRP A 164 -10.95 11.76 -2.15
N VAL A 165 -12.21 11.74 -2.52
CA VAL A 165 -13.28 11.07 -1.75
C VAL A 165 -14.11 10.19 -2.67
N SER A 166 -14.39 8.98 -2.20
CA SER A 166 -15.38 8.05 -2.78
C SER A 166 -16.45 7.72 -1.75
N ARG A 167 -17.69 7.50 -2.21
CA ARG A 167 -18.81 7.14 -1.34
C ARG A 167 -18.76 5.72 -0.83
N ASP A 168 -18.14 4.81 -1.59
CA ASP A 168 -18.18 3.38 -1.36
C ASP A 168 -16.82 2.68 -1.40
N GLY A 169 -15.76 3.40 -1.84
CA GLY A 169 -14.42 2.84 -2.00
C GLY A 169 -14.20 2.05 -3.29
N LEU A 170 -15.22 1.90 -4.12
CA LEU A 170 -15.19 1.12 -5.37
C LEU A 170 -15.42 1.97 -6.60
N SER A 171 -16.29 2.96 -6.48
CA SER A 171 -16.66 3.86 -7.54
C SER A 171 -15.71 5.05 -7.62
N GLU A 172 -16.10 5.99 -8.46
CA GLU A 172 -15.41 7.23 -8.73
C GLU A 172 -14.88 7.92 -7.47
N TYR A 173 -13.59 8.25 -7.50
CA TYR A 173 -12.95 9.13 -6.55
C TYR A 173 -12.97 10.57 -7.05
N ASN A 174 -13.58 11.46 -6.28
CA ASN A 174 -13.73 12.87 -6.59
C ASN A 174 -12.69 13.70 -5.86
N GLN A 175 -11.91 14.48 -6.59
CA GLN A 175 -10.94 15.40 -6.01
C GLN A 175 -11.64 16.49 -5.20
N LEU A 176 -11.22 16.67 -3.94
CA LEU A 176 -11.84 17.66 -3.04
C LEU A 176 -11.30 19.07 -3.24
N THR A 177 -10.04 19.21 -3.56
CA THR A 177 -9.36 20.51 -3.67
C THR A 177 -8.26 20.45 -4.72
N ASP A 178 -7.91 21.59 -5.27
CA ASP A 178 -6.74 21.79 -6.13
C ASP A 178 -5.46 22.13 -5.34
N LYS A 179 -5.54 22.15 -4.02
CA LYS A 179 -4.41 22.39 -3.12
C LYS A 179 -3.87 21.05 -2.59
N ARG A 180 -2.56 20.99 -2.46
CA ARG A 180 -1.89 19.88 -1.78
C ARG A 180 -2.19 19.93 -0.29
N VAL A 181 -2.37 18.77 0.33
CA VAL A 181 -2.57 18.65 1.78
C VAL A 181 -1.25 18.50 2.54
N TYR A 182 -0.13 18.47 1.83
CA TYR A 182 1.20 18.40 2.42
C TYR A 182 1.61 19.75 3.00
N PRO A 183 2.45 19.75 4.05
CA PRO A 183 2.99 20.98 4.59
C PRO A 183 3.85 21.72 3.56
N ASP A 184 3.86 23.05 3.64
CA ASP A 184 4.70 23.90 2.79
C ASP A 184 6.13 23.94 3.36
N VAL A 185 6.87 22.87 3.07
CA VAL A 185 8.29 22.71 3.44
C VAL A 185 9.07 22.25 2.24
N ASP A 186 10.34 22.60 2.18
CA ASP A 186 11.25 22.10 1.16
C ASP A 186 11.42 20.60 1.33
N GLY A 187 11.00 19.84 0.32
CA GLY A 187 11.09 18.40 0.33
C GLY A 187 10.30 17.75 -0.79
N ARG A 188 10.65 16.51 -1.06
CA ARG A 188 9.90 15.63 -1.95
C ARG A 188 9.30 14.52 -1.11
N PHE A 189 8.00 14.49 -1.04
CA PHE A 189 7.27 13.47 -0.29
C PHE A 189 6.88 12.29 -1.19
N GLU A 190 7.01 11.10 -0.63
CA GLU A 190 6.55 9.83 -1.22
C GLU A 190 5.79 9.03 -0.16
N ASP A 191 5.11 7.98 -0.59
CA ASP A 191 4.47 6.96 0.26
C ASP A 191 3.65 7.53 1.44
N PRO A 192 2.63 8.37 1.17
CA PRO A 192 1.77 8.87 2.23
C PRO A 192 1.02 7.72 2.89
N VAL A 193 0.88 7.79 4.21
CA VAL A 193 0.01 6.88 4.98
C VAL A 193 -0.99 7.70 5.74
N ILE A 194 -2.28 7.53 5.40
CA ILE A 194 -3.39 8.19 6.10
C ILE A 194 -4.17 7.19 6.95
N TRP A 195 -4.45 7.57 8.17
CA TRP A 195 -5.42 6.84 9.01
C TRP A 195 -6.26 7.81 9.81
N ARG A 196 -7.34 7.31 10.36
CA ARG A 196 -8.24 8.06 11.22
C ARG A 196 -8.37 7.37 12.57
N ASP A 197 -8.26 8.14 13.63
CA ASP A 197 -8.74 7.75 14.96
C ASP A 197 -10.15 8.36 15.23
N HIS A 198 -10.63 8.27 16.45
CA HIS A 198 -11.93 8.81 16.86
C HIS A 198 -11.98 10.35 16.93
N ILE A 199 -10.84 11.02 16.80
CA ILE A 199 -10.72 12.48 16.93
C ILE A 199 -10.40 13.12 15.58
N GLN A 200 -9.41 12.57 14.84
CA GLN A 200 -8.83 13.26 13.68
C GLN A 200 -8.21 12.29 12.66
N TYR A 201 -7.84 12.86 11.52
CA TYR A 201 -6.97 12.17 10.56
C TYR A 201 -5.52 12.43 10.88
N HIS A 202 -4.73 11.41 10.65
CA HIS A 202 -3.27 11.48 10.73
C HIS A 202 -2.71 11.21 9.34
N LEU A 203 -1.65 11.92 8.99
CA LEU A 203 -0.93 11.73 7.75
C LEU A 203 0.56 11.61 8.06
N CYS A 204 1.13 10.46 7.74
CA CYS A 204 2.56 10.24 7.76
C CYS A 204 3.11 10.38 6.35
N LEU A 205 4.24 11.03 6.20
CA LEU A 205 4.93 11.25 4.93
C LEU A 205 6.36 10.77 5.05
N LEU A 206 6.87 10.16 3.99
CA LEU A 206 8.24 9.76 3.84
C LEU A 206 9.00 10.74 2.95
#